data_19ad19dbaa06bc8195f3d6ea13dbf0e4
#
_entry.id   19ad19dbaa06bc8195f3d6ea13dbf0e4
#
_cell.length_a   1.000
_cell.length_b   1.000
_cell.length_c   1.000
_cell.angle_alpha   90.00
_cell.angle_beta   90.00
_cell.angle_gamma   90.00
#
_symmetry.space_group_name_H-M   'P 1'
#
loop_
_entity.id
_entity.type
_entity.pdbx_description
1 polymer ?
#
loop_
_entity_poly.entity_id
_entity_poly.type
_entity_poly.pdbx_seq_one_letter_code
_entity_poly.pdbx_strand_id
1 'polypeptide(L)'
;MAIANPEVEFHMHDFIGECASMLNEHYESKFANLEVPEVKVKEGGKYYKVIKSQGKYNQHVWFFVSKEDGLIWKPASWKSPAKNFPRGCIIEDKAKDVIGVYGI
;
A
#
# COMPACT_ATOMS: atom_id res chain seq x y z
N MET A 1 20.25 11.13 -0.03
CA MET A 1 18.89 11.59 0.33
C MET A 1 17.94 11.34 -0.84
N ALA A 2 16.86 10.63 -0.60
CA ALA A 2 15.88 10.42 -1.65
C ALA A 2 15.07 11.70 -1.88
N ILE A 3 14.91 12.09 -3.14
CA ILE A 3 14.14 13.27 -3.51
C ILE A 3 12.70 12.80 -3.77
N ALA A 4 11.74 13.39 -3.07
CA ALA A 4 10.33 13.07 -3.29
C ALA A 4 9.93 13.48 -4.71
N ASN A 5 9.34 12.55 -5.45
CA ASN A 5 8.84 12.82 -6.79
C ASN A 5 7.41 13.35 -6.67
N PRO A 6 7.12 14.58 -7.11
CA PRO A 6 5.75 15.13 -7.03
C PRO A 6 4.71 14.28 -7.74
N GLU A 7 5.09 13.60 -8.82
CA GLU A 7 4.19 12.71 -9.54
C GLU A 7 3.80 11.50 -8.72
N VAL A 8 4.75 10.94 -7.97
CA VAL A 8 4.48 9.83 -7.05
C VAL A 8 3.54 10.28 -5.93
N GLU A 9 3.80 11.43 -5.35
CA GLU A 9 2.96 11.99 -4.29
C GLU A 9 1.52 12.21 -4.78
N PHE A 10 1.37 12.74 -5.98
CA PHE A 10 0.08 12.97 -6.60
C PHE A 10 -0.69 11.65 -6.80
N HIS A 11 -0.04 10.65 -7.38
CA HIS A 11 -0.67 9.36 -7.63
C HIS A 11 -0.93 8.57 -6.36
N MET A 12 -0.13 8.78 -5.32
CA MET A 12 -0.24 8.04 -4.06
C MET A 12 -1.61 8.21 -3.42
N HIS A 13 -2.15 9.43 -3.42
CA HIS A 13 -3.44 9.72 -2.84
C HIS A 13 -4.57 8.90 -3.50
N ASP A 14 -4.62 8.92 -4.82
CA ASP A 14 -5.63 8.16 -5.57
C ASP A 14 -5.43 6.66 -5.45
N PHE A 15 -4.18 6.22 -5.47
CA PHE A 15 -3.84 4.80 -5.37
C PHE A 15 -4.29 4.22 -4.04
N ILE A 16 -4.07 4.94 -2.94
CA ILE A 16 -4.52 4.49 -1.62
C ILE A 16 -6.04 4.45 -1.54
N GLY A 17 -6.73 5.41 -2.16
CA GLY A 17 -8.19 5.39 -2.25
C GLY A 17 -8.70 4.15 -2.99
N GLU A 18 -8.06 3.76 -4.09
CA GLU A 18 -8.40 2.55 -4.83
C GLU A 18 -8.18 1.29 -4.01
N CYS A 19 -7.08 1.23 -3.27
CA CYS A 19 -6.79 0.09 -2.40
C CYS A 19 -7.81 -0.03 -1.27
N ALA A 20 -8.21 1.08 -0.68
CA ALA A 20 -9.22 1.10 0.37
C ALA A 20 -10.58 0.63 -0.17
N SER A 21 -10.95 1.06 -1.39
CA SER A 21 -12.18 0.61 -2.04
C SER A 21 -12.17 -0.88 -2.31
N MET A 22 -11.03 -1.42 -2.72
CA MET A 22 -10.87 -2.86 -2.95
C MET A 22 -11.10 -3.66 -1.67
N LEU A 23 -10.57 -3.19 -0.54
CA LEU A 23 -10.79 -3.83 0.76
C LEU A 23 -12.26 -3.76 1.16
N ASN A 24 -12.90 -2.60 0.98
CA ASN A 24 -14.33 -2.45 1.29
C ASN A 24 -15.18 -3.44 0.51
N GLU A 25 -14.98 -3.53 -0.79
CA GLU A 25 -15.74 -4.44 -1.64
C GLU A 25 -15.54 -5.90 -1.24
N HIS A 26 -14.30 -6.27 -0.94
CA HIS A 26 -13.99 -7.64 -0.54
C HIS A 26 -14.66 -8.01 0.78
N TYR A 27 -14.59 -7.12 1.78
CA TYR A 27 -15.16 -7.37 3.08
C TYR A 27 -16.68 -7.36 3.06
N GLU A 28 -17.30 -6.48 2.27
CA GLU A 28 -18.75 -6.48 2.10
C GLU A 28 -19.27 -7.77 1.48
N SER A 29 -18.54 -8.33 0.52
CA SER A 29 -18.98 -9.53 -0.18
C SER A 29 -18.69 -10.82 0.59
N LYS A 30 -17.61 -10.88 1.37
CA LYS A 30 -17.16 -12.12 2.01
C LYS A 30 -17.19 -12.10 3.53
N PHE A 31 -17.06 -10.94 4.14
CA PHE A 31 -16.94 -10.80 5.59
C PHE A 31 -17.85 -9.68 6.10
N ALA A 32 -19.14 -9.74 5.75
CA ALA A 32 -20.08 -8.67 6.06
C ALA A 32 -20.18 -8.35 7.56
N ASN A 33 -19.85 -9.29 8.43
CA ASN A 33 -19.91 -9.12 9.88
C ASN A 33 -18.59 -8.68 10.49
N LEU A 34 -17.53 -8.56 9.68
CA LEU A 34 -16.21 -8.15 10.15
C LEU A 34 -15.94 -6.70 9.82
N GLU A 35 -15.16 -6.04 10.67
CA GLU A 35 -14.72 -4.68 10.44
C GLU A 35 -13.74 -4.63 9.27
N VAL A 36 -13.95 -3.68 8.35
CA VAL A 36 -13.06 -3.47 7.22
C VAL A 36 -11.75 -2.86 7.74
N PRO A 37 -10.58 -3.42 7.37
CA PRO A 37 -9.31 -2.82 7.77
C PRO A 37 -9.16 -1.39 7.25
N GLU A 38 -8.61 -0.53 8.08
CA GLU A 38 -8.30 0.83 7.69
C GLU A 38 -6.94 0.86 7.01
N VAL A 39 -6.83 1.60 5.91
CA VAL A 39 -5.56 1.79 5.21
C VAL A 39 -4.91 3.06 5.73
N LYS A 40 -3.71 2.93 6.26
CA LYS A 40 -2.92 4.04 6.79
C LYS A 40 -1.61 4.14 6.03
N VAL A 41 -1.11 5.35 5.86
CA VAL A 41 0.18 5.60 5.21
C VAL A 41 1.09 6.32 6.17
N LYS A 42 2.29 5.78 6.36
CA LYS A 42 3.36 6.46 7.08
C LYS A 42 4.44 6.87 6.09
N GLU A 43 4.77 8.15 6.09
CA GLU A 43 5.79 8.67 5.23
C GLU A 43 7.16 8.56 5.91
N GLY A 44 8.08 7.83 5.25
CA GLY A 44 9.47 7.75 5.69
C GLY A 44 10.36 8.58 4.79
N GLY A 45 11.68 8.42 4.96
CA GLY A 45 12.64 9.14 4.14
C GLY A 45 12.65 8.71 2.67
N LYS A 46 12.61 7.41 2.42
CA LYS A 46 12.69 6.83 1.09
C LYS A 46 11.38 6.21 0.61
N TYR A 47 10.53 5.78 1.52
CA TYR A 47 9.34 4.99 1.21
C TYR A 47 8.11 5.52 1.91
N TYR A 48 6.96 5.35 1.25
CA TYR A 48 5.67 5.37 1.91
C TYR A 48 5.39 3.95 2.39
N LYS A 49 5.10 3.79 3.66
CA LYS A 49 4.71 2.51 4.25
C LYS A 49 3.18 2.45 4.28
N VAL A 50 2.59 1.51 3.58
CA VAL A 50 1.14 1.34 3.55
C VAL A 50 0.76 0.21 4.49
N ILE A 51 -0.11 0.52 5.45
CA ILE A 51 -0.46 -0.35 6.56
C ILE A 51 -1.94 -0.67 6.51
N LYS A 52 -2.28 -1.94 6.71
CA LYS A 52 -3.66 -2.35 6.99
C LYS A 52 -3.82 -2.45 8.50
N SER A 53 -4.78 -1.71 9.05
CA SER A 53 -5.03 -1.67 10.48
C SER A 53 -6.45 -2.15 10.77
N GLN A 54 -6.58 -3.24 11.50
CA GLN A 54 -7.88 -3.78 11.90
C GLN A 54 -7.94 -3.77 13.43
N GLY A 55 -8.54 -2.72 13.97
CA GLY A 55 -8.56 -2.51 15.40
C GLY A 55 -7.23 -1.98 15.92
N LYS A 56 -7.09 -1.98 17.23
CA LYS A 56 -5.98 -1.28 17.89
C LYS A 56 -4.64 -2.03 17.80
N TYR A 57 -4.69 -3.35 17.72
CA TYR A 57 -3.47 -4.18 17.82
C TYR A 57 -3.14 -4.96 16.55
N ASN A 58 -4.05 -5.02 15.60
CA ASN A 58 -3.85 -5.79 14.37
C ASN A 58 -3.42 -4.86 13.25
N GLN A 59 -2.12 -4.55 13.21
CA GLN A 59 -1.55 -3.71 12.17
C GLN A 59 -0.51 -4.51 11.39
N HIS A 60 -0.64 -4.48 10.06
CA HIS A 60 0.26 -5.20 9.17
C HIS A 60 0.71 -4.29 8.03
N VAL A 61 1.98 -4.35 7.69
CA VAL A 61 2.47 -3.64 6.50
C VAL A 61 1.95 -4.37 5.27
N TRP A 62 1.21 -3.66 4.44
CA TRP A 62 0.66 -4.21 3.21
C TRP A 62 1.72 -4.17 2.10
N PHE A 63 2.31 -3.01 1.88
CA PHE A 63 3.38 -2.84 0.91
C PHE A 63 4.10 -1.52 1.17
N PHE A 64 5.24 -1.36 0.48
CA PHE A 64 6.00 -0.10 0.46
C PHE A 64 5.93 0.50 -0.94
N VAL A 65 5.97 1.83 -1.03
CA VAL A 65 6.06 2.55 -2.29
C VAL A 65 7.27 3.47 -2.23
N SER A 66 8.15 3.36 -3.22
CA SER A 66 9.31 4.24 -3.31
C SER A 66 8.90 5.67 -3.65
N LYS A 67 9.38 6.63 -2.89
CA LYS A 67 9.05 8.05 -3.08
C LYS A 67 9.67 8.62 -4.35
N GLU A 68 10.75 8.05 -4.81
CA GLU A 68 11.50 8.53 -5.95
C GLU A 68 10.88 8.13 -7.29
N ASP A 69 10.43 6.89 -7.41
CA ASP A 69 9.97 6.33 -8.68
C ASP A 69 8.59 5.68 -8.65
N GLY A 70 7.98 5.58 -7.46
CA GLY A 70 6.65 4.97 -7.33
C GLY A 70 6.62 3.47 -7.40
N LEU A 71 7.78 2.80 -7.36
CA LEU A 71 7.83 1.35 -7.38
C LEU A 71 7.23 0.75 -6.12
N ILE A 72 6.46 -0.33 -6.30
CA ILE A 72 5.79 -1.04 -5.23
C ILE A 72 6.64 -2.23 -4.81
N TRP A 73 6.89 -2.34 -3.50
CA TRP A 73 7.74 -3.38 -2.93
C TRP A 73 6.98 -4.19 -1.89
N LYS A 74 7.19 -5.50 -1.91
CA LYS A 74 6.69 -6.39 -0.87
C LYS A 74 7.41 -6.08 0.45
N PRO A 75 6.73 -6.14 1.62
CA PRO A 75 7.44 -5.94 2.88
C PRO A 75 8.31 -7.15 3.24
N ALA A 76 9.52 -6.89 3.72
CA ALA A 76 10.36 -7.90 4.32
C ALA A 76 10.16 -7.92 5.83
N SER A 77 9.87 -6.75 6.41
CA SER A 77 9.61 -6.59 7.85
C SER A 77 8.76 -5.34 8.04
N TRP A 78 8.41 -5.05 9.29
CA TRP A 78 7.69 -3.82 9.62
C TRP A 78 8.43 -2.56 9.15
N LYS A 79 9.76 -2.60 9.14
CA LYS A 79 10.58 -1.42 8.89
C LYS A 79 11.12 -1.30 7.47
N SER A 80 11.18 -2.38 6.73
CA SER A 80 11.87 -2.34 5.44
C SER A 80 11.22 -3.20 4.37
N PRO A 81 11.35 -2.80 3.10
CA PRO A 81 10.86 -3.58 1.97
C PRO A 81 11.81 -4.72 1.61
N ALA A 82 11.26 -5.74 0.96
CA ALA A 82 12.05 -6.81 0.37
C ALA A 82 12.54 -6.34 -1.00
N LYS A 83 13.82 -6.09 -1.14
CA LYS A 83 14.41 -5.49 -2.34
C LYS A 83 14.88 -6.51 -3.36
N ASN A 84 14.09 -7.55 -3.59
CA ASN A 84 14.42 -8.53 -4.63
C ASN A 84 14.10 -7.98 -6.01
N PHE A 85 12.86 -7.54 -6.20
CA PHE A 85 12.42 -6.85 -7.41
C PHE A 85 11.09 -6.14 -7.10
N PRO A 86 10.81 -5.02 -7.77
CA PRO A 86 9.55 -4.30 -7.55
C PRO A 86 8.37 -5.09 -8.11
N ARG A 87 7.21 -4.91 -7.48
CA ARG A 87 5.99 -5.60 -7.90
C ARG A 87 5.19 -4.82 -8.94
N GLY A 88 5.44 -3.54 -9.06
CA GLY A 88 4.75 -2.67 -10.00
C GLY A 88 5.10 -1.22 -9.72
N CYS A 89 4.39 -0.30 -10.35
CA CYS A 89 4.61 1.13 -10.19
C CYS A 89 3.28 1.84 -10.09
N ILE A 90 3.09 2.71 -9.10
CA ILE A 90 1.80 3.40 -8.89
C ILE A 90 1.47 4.42 -9.97
N ILE A 91 2.45 4.81 -10.78
CA ILE A 91 2.23 5.73 -11.90
C ILE A 91 1.61 5.01 -13.09
N GLU A 92 1.74 3.69 -13.16
CA GLU A 92 1.17 2.89 -14.23
C GLU A 92 -0.31 2.57 -13.97
N ASP A 93 -1.10 2.49 -15.04
CA ASP A 93 -2.55 2.28 -14.96
C ASP A 93 -2.95 0.96 -14.29
N LYS A 94 -2.09 -0.03 -14.32
CA LYS A 94 -2.39 -1.37 -13.78
C LYS A 94 -1.75 -1.63 -12.42
N ALA A 95 -1.34 -0.59 -11.73
CA ALA A 95 -0.65 -0.74 -10.44
C ALA A 95 -1.47 -1.52 -9.41
N LYS A 96 -2.77 -1.30 -9.36
CA LYS A 96 -3.65 -1.98 -8.41
C LYS A 96 -3.77 -3.49 -8.66
N ASP A 97 -3.48 -3.94 -9.88
CA ASP A 97 -3.60 -5.36 -10.23
C ASP A 97 -2.58 -6.25 -9.52
N VAL A 98 -1.48 -5.66 -9.04
CA VAL A 98 -0.45 -6.40 -8.29
C VAL A 98 -0.71 -6.42 -6.79
N ILE A 99 -1.70 -5.67 -6.32
CA ILE A 99 -2.06 -5.58 -4.91
C ILE A 99 -3.22 -6.51 -4.63
N GLY A 100 -3.01 -7.48 -3.77
CA GLY A 100 -4.09 -8.37 -3.31
C GLY A 100 -4.58 -7.98 -1.94
N VAL A 101 -5.80 -8.37 -1.59
CA VAL A 101 -6.39 -8.08 -0.28
C VAL A 101 -5.56 -8.66 0.86
N TYR A 102 -4.90 -9.80 0.62
CA TYR A 102 -4.08 -10.50 1.61
C TYR A 102 -2.59 -10.20 1.51
N GLY A 103 -2.17 -9.44 0.51
CA GLY A 103 -0.76 -9.13 0.31
C GLY A 103 -0.42 -8.93 -1.17
N ILE A 104 0.86 -8.93 -1.46
CA ILE A 104 1.33 -8.73 -2.83
C ILE A 104 2.36 -9.78 -3.23
#